data_a08817f5c94c8a381619ef4ff9297ba3
#
_entry.id   a08817f5c94c8a381619ef4ff9297ba3
#
_cell.length_a   1.000
_cell.length_b   1.000
_cell.length_c   1.000
_cell.angle_alpha   90.00
_cell.angle_beta   90.00
_cell.angle_gamma   90.00
#
_symmetry.space_group_name_H-M   'P 1'
#
loop_
_entity.id
_entity.type
_entity.pdbx_description
1 polymer ?
#
loop_
_entity_poly.entity_id
_entity_poly.type
_entity_poly.pdbx_seq_one_letter_code
_entity_poly.pdbx_strand_id
1 'polypeptide(L)'
;DKSASKNLLVVSSLLSCDYVMTNNLAYNNKIEVRMKKFYLSAVLATAAFGSLLPAVQADDHDVEYAMAIHGGAGTITRANLTAEQEQAYKDKLTEALEAGRKILKEGGDSTTAVIAAIQVMEASPLFNSGKGAVYTWDGEHELDASLMEGLNGNAGAVAGVKTVKSPIELAREVMEESVHVMLSGEGAELFSRQQGLEQVENSYFNTEHRYQQLQKAKEAIKKSEQPEQQAWEYLDLDYKYGTVGA
;
A
#
# COMPACT_ATOMS: atom_id res chain seq x y z
N ASP A 1 -32.09 2.37 -8.29
CA ASP A 1 -31.54 1.25 -7.51
C ASP A 1 -30.04 1.25 -7.72
N LYS A 2 -29.34 1.99 -6.83
CA LYS A 2 -27.87 2.03 -6.87
C LYS A 2 -27.36 0.92 -5.95
N SER A 3 -27.05 -0.23 -6.56
CA SER A 3 -26.29 -1.29 -5.90
C SER A 3 -24.90 -0.77 -5.57
N ALA A 4 -24.62 -0.50 -4.30
CA ALA A 4 -23.31 -0.14 -3.82
C ALA A 4 -22.35 -1.32 -4.05
N SER A 5 -21.36 -1.13 -4.89
CA SER A 5 -20.30 -2.10 -5.15
C SER A 5 -19.42 -2.24 -3.89
N LYS A 6 -19.41 -3.43 -3.30
CA LYS A 6 -18.55 -3.77 -2.16
C LYS A 6 -17.14 -4.08 -2.67
N ASN A 7 -16.21 -3.15 -2.52
CA ASN A 7 -14.82 -3.35 -2.89
C ASN A 7 -14.01 -3.81 -1.67
N LEU A 8 -13.46 -5.02 -1.76
CA LEU A 8 -12.55 -5.59 -0.76
C LEU A 8 -11.11 -5.48 -1.30
N LEU A 9 -10.27 -4.69 -0.66
CA LEU A 9 -8.84 -4.68 -0.89
C LEU A 9 -8.13 -5.37 0.28
N VAL A 10 -7.38 -6.43 0.02
CA VAL A 10 -6.58 -7.14 1.03
C VAL A 10 -5.12 -6.87 0.76
N VAL A 11 -4.45 -6.23 1.70
CA VAL A 11 -2.99 -6.04 1.67
C VAL A 11 -2.39 -6.63 2.93
N SER A 12 -1.41 -7.53 2.78
CA SER A 12 -0.72 -8.16 3.90
C SER A 12 0.40 -7.26 4.41
N SER A 13 0.36 -6.91 5.68
CA SER A 13 1.45 -6.21 6.38
C SER A 13 2.44 -7.23 6.96
N LEU A 14 3.73 -7.09 6.64
CA LEU A 14 4.82 -7.86 7.24
C LEU A 14 5.42 -7.21 8.50
N LEU A 15 4.75 -6.21 9.05
CA LEU A 15 4.98 -5.84 10.44
C LEU A 15 4.13 -6.81 11.27
N SER A 16 4.76 -7.70 12.03
CA SER A 16 4.08 -8.47 13.06
C SER A 16 3.64 -7.52 14.18
N CYS A 17 2.62 -6.76 13.93
CA CYS A 17 1.88 -6.00 14.90
C CYS A 17 0.43 -6.29 14.63
N ASP A 18 -0.18 -7.05 15.57
CA ASP A 18 -1.57 -7.42 15.59
C ASP A 18 -2.48 -6.19 15.61
N TYR A 19 -2.69 -5.61 14.45
CA TYR A 19 -3.76 -4.65 14.22
C TYR A 19 -4.44 -5.01 12.90
N VAL A 20 -5.03 -6.19 12.90
CA VAL A 20 -5.90 -6.63 11.81
C VAL A 20 -7.33 -6.60 12.34
N MET A 21 -8.07 -5.58 11.99
CA MET A 21 -9.52 -5.72 11.99
C MET A 21 -9.91 -6.44 10.70
N THR A 22 -9.85 -7.77 10.76
CA THR A 22 -10.35 -8.62 9.68
C THR A 22 -11.81 -8.91 9.90
N ASN A 23 -12.67 -8.39 9.05
CA ASN A 23 -13.95 -9.03 8.80
C ASN A 23 -13.77 -10.10 7.72
N ASN A 24 -13.86 -11.33 8.16
CA ASN A 24 -13.46 -12.56 7.51
C ASN A 24 -14.53 -13.05 6.50
N LEU A 25 -14.58 -12.54 5.28
CA LEU A 25 -15.43 -13.09 4.22
C LEU A 25 -14.79 -14.26 3.44
N ALA A 26 -13.46 -14.32 3.37
CA ALA A 26 -12.76 -15.41 2.68
C ALA A 26 -12.69 -16.72 3.49
N TYR A 27 -12.81 -16.64 4.82
CA TYR A 27 -12.81 -17.83 5.68
C TYR A 27 -14.14 -18.56 5.65
N ASN A 28 -15.24 -17.85 5.48
CA ASN A 28 -16.59 -18.44 5.49
C ASN A 28 -16.87 -19.32 4.26
N ASN A 29 -16.34 -18.99 3.08
CA ASN A 29 -16.58 -19.80 1.87
C ASN A 29 -15.91 -21.17 1.88
N LYS A 30 -14.78 -21.35 2.57
CA LYS A 30 -14.15 -22.69 2.73
C LYS A 30 -14.84 -23.55 3.76
N ILE A 31 -15.47 -22.95 4.77
CA ILE A 31 -16.23 -23.66 5.80
C ILE A 31 -17.60 -24.11 5.25
N GLU A 32 -18.27 -23.30 4.43
CA GLU A 32 -19.55 -23.67 3.83
C GLU A 32 -19.46 -24.90 2.91
N VAL A 33 -18.41 -25.02 2.12
CA VAL A 33 -18.22 -26.18 1.22
C VAL A 33 -17.92 -27.47 2.01
N ARG A 34 -17.34 -27.38 3.19
CA ARG A 34 -17.05 -28.56 4.03
C ARG A 34 -18.24 -28.95 4.91
N MET A 35 -19.09 -28.01 5.27
CA MET A 35 -20.29 -28.29 6.08
C MET A 35 -21.45 -28.88 5.26
N LYS A 36 -21.60 -28.53 3.97
CA LYS A 36 -22.65 -29.14 3.11
C LYS A 36 -22.54 -30.64 2.94
N LYS A 37 -21.38 -31.24 3.16
CA LYS A 37 -21.19 -32.71 3.16
C LYS A 37 -21.51 -33.42 4.48
N PHE A 38 -21.63 -32.66 5.59
CA PHE A 38 -21.93 -33.24 6.92
C PHE A 38 -23.40 -33.14 7.30
N TYR A 39 -24.19 -32.25 6.68
CA TYR A 39 -25.59 -32.02 7.05
C TYR A 39 -26.60 -33.02 6.46
N LEU A 40 -26.19 -33.87 5.52
CA LEU A 40 -27.12 -34.83 4.92
C LEU A 40 -27.30 -36.09 5.77
N SER A 41 -26.56 -36.29 6.87
CA SER A 41 -26.66 -37.45 7.73
C SER A 41 -27.22 -37.19 9.16
N ALA A 42 -27.49 -35.93 9.51
CA ALA A 42 -27.91 -35.56 10.86
C ALA A 42 -29.38 -35.03 10.97
N VAL A 43 -30.13 -34.97 9.89
CA VAL A 43 -31.49 -34.38 9.87
C VAL A 43 -32.57 -35.37 10.35
N LEU A 44 -32.25 -36.61 10.71
CA LEU A 44 -33.26 -37.62 11.10
C LEU A 44 -33.34 -37.92 12.61
N ALA A 45 -32.67 -37.16 13.49
CA ALA A 45 -32.62 -37.53 14.92
C ALA A 45 -32.99 -36.45 15.95
N THR A 46 -33.48 -35.24 15.58
CA THR A 46 -33.82 -34.23 16.61
C THR A 46 -35.08 -33.44 16.30
N ALA A 47 -36.20 -34.14 16.25
CA ALA A 47 -37.52 -33.50 16.25
C ALA A 47 -38.16 -33.46 17.67
N ALA A 48 -37.39 -33.33 18.75
CA ALA A 48 -37.94 -33.40 20.12
C ALA A 48 -37.21 -32.58 21.18
N PHE A 49 -36.51 -31.50 20.86
CA PHE A 49 -36.09 -30.52 21.90
C PHE A 49 -36.29 -29.11 21.36
N GLY A 50 -37.52 -28.67 21.51
CA GLY A 50 -37.87 -27.27 21.33
C GLY A 50 -37.31 -26.44 22.48
N SER A 51 -36.93 -25.22 22.11
CA SER A 51 -36.88 -23.97 22.86
C SER A 51 -35.67 -23.66 23.72
N LEU A 52 -35.27 -22.41 23.53
CA LEU A 52 -34.38 -21.54 24.33
C LEU A 52 -32.87 -21.70 24.13
N LEU A 53 -32.42 -21.53 22.90
CA LEU A 53 -31.15 -20.85 22.71
C LEU A 53 -31.44 -19.37 22.44
N PRO A 54 -30.86 -18.42 23.18
CA PRO A 54 -30.94 -17.05 22.80
C PRO A 54 -30.31 -16.93 21.42
N ALA A 55 -31.06 -16.38 20.47
CA ALA A 55 -30.49 -15.97 19.21
C ALA A 55 -29.37 -14.98 19.56
N VAL A 56 -28.13 -15.42 19.42
CA VAL A 56 -27.01 -14.48 19.34
C VAL A 56 -27.29 -13.72 18.05
N GLN A 57 -27.94 -12.56 18.18
CA GLN A 57 -27.92 -11.57 17.13
C GLN A 57 -26.43 -11.25 16.94
N ALA A 58 -25.84 -11.80 15.89
CA ALA A 58 -24.65 -11.20 15.33
C ALA A 58 -25.08 -9.78 14.96
N ASP A 59 -24.54 -8.79 15.65
CA ASP A 59 -24.62 -7.41 15.20
C ASP A 59 -24.03 -7.40 13.79
N ASP A 60 -24.92 -7.43 12.81
CA ASP A 60 -24.58 -7.25 11.41
C ASP A 60 -24.27 -5.76 11.24
N HIS A 61 -23.09 -5.36 11.75
CA HIS A 61 -22.52 -4.09 11.40
C HIS A 61 -22.20 -4.21 9.90
N ASP A 62 -23.09 -3.76 9.07
CA ASP A 62 -22.85 -3.53 7.66
C ASP A 62 -21.59 -2.66 7.53
N VAL A 63 -20.44 -3.29 7.38
CA VAL A 63 -19.21 -2.59 7.08
C VAL A 63 -19.33 -2.16 5.63
N GLU A 64 -19.77 -0.93 5.43
CA GLU A 64 -19.94 -0.36 4.09
C GLU A 64 -18.61 -0.27 3.33
N TYR A 65 -17.50 -0.22 4.04
CA TYR A 65 -16.15 -0.14 3.46
C TYR A 65 -15.10 -0.78 4.38
N ALA A 66 -13.99 -1.16 3.79
CA ALA A 66 -12.77 -1.54 4.50
C ALA A 66 -11.55 -0.92 3.81
N MET A 67 -10.54 -0.55 4.58
CA MET A 67 -9.29 0.00 4.06
C MET A 67 -8.12 -0.63 4.79
N ALA A 68 -7.07 -0.98 4.03
CA ALA A 68 -5.80 -1.44 4.55
C ALA A 68 -4.66 -0.68 3.86
N ILE A 69 -3.60 -0.42 4.60
CA ILE A 69 -2.39 0.23 4.08
C ILE A 69 -1.16 -0.58 4.50
N HIS A 70 -0.04 -0.38 3.80
CA HIS A 70 1.26 -0.87 4.24
C HIS A 70 2.36 0.18 4.01
N GLY A 71 3.34 0.23 4.91
CA GLY A 71 4.46 1.17 4.88
C GLY A 71 5.73 0.65 4.22
N GLY A 72 5.68 -0.53 3.58
CA GLY A 72 6.80 -1.17 2.91
C GLY A 72 6.97 -2.63 3.30
N ALA A 73 7.62 -3.39 2.43
CA ALA A 73 8.07 -4.74 2.69
C ALA A 73 9.59 -4.70 2.86
N GLY A 74 10.12 -5.00 4.03
CA GLY A 74 11.56 -4.96 4.27
C GLY A 74 11.89 -5.01 5.74
N THR A 75 12.98 -4.40 6.13
CA THR A 75 13.61 -4.53 7.42
C THR A 75 13.07 -3.58 8.48
N ILE A 76 11.90 -2.98 8.30
CA ILE A 76 11.20 -2.29 9.39
C ILE A 76 10.77 -3.35 10.41
N THR A 77 11.77 -3.96 11.07
CA THR A 77 11.54 -4.91 12.15
C THR A 77 11.75 -4.23 13.49
N ARG A 78 11.01 -4.64 14.51
CA ARG A 78 11.20 -4.13 15.88
C ARG A 78 12.64 -4.25 16.39
N ALA A 79 13.40 -5.21 15.87
CA ALA A 79 14.80 -5.40 16.23
C ALA A 79 15.71 -4.27 15.73
N ASN A 80 15.31 -3.56 14.67
CA ASN A 80 16.10 -2.55 13.99
C ASN A 80 15.64 -1.12 14.28
N LEU A 81 14.54 -0.95 15.02
CA LEU A 81 13.94 0.36 15.33
C LEU A 81 14.11 0.70 16.81
N THR A 82 14.37 1.97 17.12
CA THR A 82 14.14 2.48 18.46
C THR A 82 12.64 2.60 18.74
N ALA A 83 12.27 2.71 20.01
CA ALA A 83 10.87 2.88 20.40
C ALA A 83 10.27 4.16 19.78
N GLU A 84 11.06 5.23 19.69
CA GLU A 84 10.66 6.51 19.09
C GLU A 84 10.44 6.37 17.58
N GLN A 85 11.33 5.64 16.90
CA GLN A 85 11.16 5.35 15.46
C GLN A 85 9.92 4.49 15.20
N GLU A 86 9.71 3.42 15.99
CA GLU A 86 8.51 2.58 15.88
C GLU A 86 7.25 3.42 16.07
N GLN A 87 7.22 4.33 17.05
CA GLN A 87 6.10 5.21 17.29
C GLN A 87 5.87 6.17 16.12
N ALA A 88 6.93 6.77 15.57
CA ALA A 88 6.83 7.67 14.42
C ALA A 88 6.22 6.98 13.18
N TYR A 89 6.62 5.73 12.91
CA TYR A 89 6.01 4.93 11.84
C TYR A 89 4.52 4.67 12.10
N LYS A 90 4.16 4.29 13.34
CA LYS A 90 2.76 4.04 13.70
C LYS A 90 1.89 5.29 13.56
N ASP A 91 2.39 6.42 14.04
CA ASP A 91 1.68 7.70 13.97
C ASP A 91 1.43 8.10 12.50
N LYS A 92 2.46 7.97 11.66
CA LYS A 92 2.34 8.32 10.24
C LYS A 92 1.44 7.36 9.45
N LEU A 93 1.50 6.06 9.75
CA LEU A 93 0.56 5.08 9.16
C LEU A 93 -0.88 5.34 9.64
N THR A 94 -1.07 5.70 10.90
CA THR A 94 -2.40 6.09 11.41
C THR A 94 -2.93 7.32 10.68
N GLU A 95 -2.10 8.35 10.51
CA GLU A 95 -2.46 9.55 9.74
C GLU A 95 -2.88 9.20 8.30
N ALA A 96 -2.10 8.36 7.62
CA ALA A 96 -2.39 7.92 6.26
C ALA A 96 -3.72 7.14 6.18
N LEU A 97 -3.93 6.20 7.10
CA LEU A 97 -5.18 5.42 7.17
C LEU A 97 -6.40 6.32 7.44
N GLU A 98 -6.27 7.27 8.37
CA GLU A 98 -7.36 8.19 8.69
C GLU A 98 -7.68 9.15 7.55
N ALA A 99 -6.68 9.57 6.75
CA ALA A 99 -6.91 10.38 5.55
C ALA A 99 -7.81 9.66 4.54
N GLY A 100 -7.52 8.41 4.22
CA GLY A 100 -8.35 7.60 3.33
C GLY A 100 -9.70 7.24 3.97
N ARG A 101 -9.71 6.83 5.25
CA ARG A 101 -10.94 6.50 5.97
C ARG A 101 -11.93 7.67 6.02
N LYS A 102 -11.46 8.88 6.17
CA LYS A 102 -12.32 10.07 6.17
C LYS A 102 -13.10 10.19 4.86
N ILE A 103 -12.44 9.99 3.73
CA ILE A 103 -13.06 10.05 2.41
C ILE A 103 -14.17 8.99 2.29
N LEU A 104 -13.85 7.73 2.66
CA LEU A 104 -14.84 6.64 2.61
C LEU A 104 -16.03 6.89 3.52
N LYS A 105 -15.79 7.41 4.73
CA LYS A 105 -16.85 7.75 5.69
C LYS A 105 -17.78 8.86 5.18
N GLU A 106 -17.25 9.78 4.39
CA GLU A 106 -18.01 10.88 3.76
C GLU A 106 -18.71 10.45 2.45
N GLY A 107 -18.62 9.16 2.08
CA GLY A 107 -19.24 8.61 0.87
C GLY A 107 -18.41 8.80 -0.41
N GLY A 108 -17.13 9.16 -0.27
CA GLY A 108 -16.20 9.25 -1.40
C GLY A 108 -15.80 7.88 -1.94
N ASP A 109 -15.19 7.86 -3.12
CA ASP A 109 -14.77 6.66 -3.80
C ASP A 109 -13.44 6.07 -3.24
N SER A 110 -13.22 4.78 -3.49
CA SER A 110 -12.04 4.05 -3.00
C SER A 110 -10.74 4.53 -3.63
N THR A 111 -10.77 4.95 -4.89
CA THR A 111 -9.61 5.46 -5.63
C THR A 111 -9.09 6.74 -4.96
N THR A 112 -9.96 7.70 -4.70
CA THR A 112 -9.61 8.92 -3.98
C THR A 112 -9.11 8.62 -2.56
N ALA A 113 -9.70 7.64 -1.88
CA ALA A 113 -9.28 7.27 -0.52
C ALA A 113 -7.86 6.69 -0.47
N VAL A 114 -7.52 5.77 -1.40
CA VAL A 114 -6.16 5.19 -1.44
C VAL A 114 -5.11 6.21 -1.85
N ILE A 115 -5.44 7.11 -2.79
CA ILE A 115 -4.54 8.21 -3.19
C ILE A 115 -4.24 9.11 -2.00
N ALA A 116 -5.26 9.53 -1.25
CA ALA A 116 -5.06 10.38 -0.07
C ALA A 116 -4.16 9.73 0.98
N ALA A 117 -4.32 8.43 1.22
CA ALA A 117 -3.45 7.69 2.14
C ALA A 117 -2.00 7.60 1.63
N ILE A 118 -1.82 7.32 0.34
CA ILE A 118 -0.48 7.23 -0.27
C ILE A 118 0.20 8.59 -0.27
N GLN A 119 -0.50 9.68 -0.56
CA GLN A 119 0.06 11.04 -0.53
C GLN A 119 0.61 11.44 0.86
N VAL A 120 -0.03 11.01 1.95
CA VAL A 120 0.52 11.19 3.31
C VAL A 120 1.86 10.47 3.47
N MET A 121 1.99 9.28 2.90
CA MET A 121 3.22 8.50 2.96
C MET A 121 4.28 9.05 1.98
N GLU A 122 3.91 9.51 0.78
CA GLU A 122 4.81 10.18 -0.17
C GLU A 122 5.40 11.48 0.39
N ALA A 123 4.65 12.21 1.21
CA ALA A 123 5.12 13.43 1.86
C ALA A 123 6.03 13.17 3.09
N SER A 124 6.17 11.91 3.52
CA SER A 124 6.91 11.53 4.72
C SER A 124 8.32 11.01 4.40
N PRO A 125 9.36 11.43 5.14
CA PRO A 125 10.71 10.88 4.97
C PRO A 125 10.88 9.45 5.51
N LEU A 126 9.85 8.87 6.13
CA LEU A 126 9.94 7.56 6.80
C LEU A 126 9.87 6.39 5.82
N PHE A 127 9.18 6.55 4.69
CA PHE A 127 8.90 5.46 3.76
C PHE A 127 9.78 5.56 2.51
N ASN A 128 9.99 4.43 1.83
CA ASN A 128 10.58 4.45 0.50
C ASN A 128 9.50 4.79 -0.54
N SER A 129 9.09 6.04 -0.52
CA SER A 129 8.08 6.62 -1.42
C SER A 129 8.20 8.14 -1.37
N GLY A 130 8.11 8.83 -2.49
CA GLY A 130 8.19 10.29 -2.55
C GLY A 130 9.41 10.83 -1.80
N LYS A 131 9.18 11.64 -0.75
CA LYS A 131 10.24 12.31 0.03
C LYS A 131 11.22 11.37 0.74
N GLY A 132 10.91 10.11 0.93
CA GLY A 132 11.79 9.12 1.57
C GLY A 132 12.34 8.09 0.58
N ALA A 133 12.17 8.31 -0.72
CA ALA A 133 12.64 7.39 -1.74
C ALA A 133 14.16 7.19 -1.70
N VAL A 134 14.59 6.00 -2.07
CA VAL A 134 16.03 5.71 -2.23
C VAL A 134 16.63 6.53 -3.37
N TYR A 135 17.92 6.76 -3.31
CA TYR A 135 18.68 7.36 -4.40
C TYR A 135 18.97 6.33 -5.48
N THR A 136 19.00 6.79 -6.73
CA THR A 136 19.69 6.09 -7.81
C THR A 136 21.21 6.10 -7.57
N TRP A 137 21.94 5.29 -8.31
CA TRP A 137 23.40 5.28 -8.24
C TRP A 137 24.03 6.64 -8.52
N ASP A 138 23.40 7.43 -9.41
CA ASP A 138 23.89 8.75 -9.82
C ASP A 138 23.56 9.85 -8.80
N GLY A 139 22.76 9.55 -7.79
CA GLY A 139 22.44 10.47 -6.72
C GLY A 139 21.19 11.32 -6.98
N GLU A 140 20.31 10.83 -7.83
CA GLU A 140 18.97 11.38 -8.08
C GLU A 140 17.90 10.46 -7.50
N HIS A 141 16.64 10.87 -7.59
CA HIS A 141 15.48 10.03 -7.29
C HIS A 141 14.69 9.74 -8.57
N GLU A 142 14.29 8.49 -8.73
CA GLU A 142 13.35 8.04 -9.74
C GLU A 142 12.21 7.33 -9.03
N LEU A 143 10.98 7.76 -9.31
CA LEU A 143 9.80 7.34 -8.58
C LEU A 143 8.86 6.59 -9.51
N ASP A 144 8.21 5.58 -8.95
CA ASP A 144 7.22 4.76 -9.63
C ASP A 144 5.92 4.76 -8.81
N ALA A 145 4.79 4.66 -9.50
CA ALA A 145 3.49 4.47 -8.87
C ALA A 145 2.56 3.68 -9.78
N SER A 146 1.61 2.98 -9.18
CA SER A 146 0.54 2.32 -9.90
C SER A 146 -0.76 2.36 -9.12
N LEU A 147 -1.87 2.42 -9.84
CA LEU A 147 -3.22 2.46 -9.32
C LEU A 147 -4.10 1.55 -10.16
N MET A 148 -5.06 0.89 -9.52
CA MET A 148 -6.07 0.08 -10.19
C MET A 148 -7.43 0.27 -9.54
N GLU A 149 -8.44 0.50 -10.35
CA GLU A 149 -9.83 0.58 -9.93
C GLU A 149 -10.50 -0.79 -10.07
N GLY A 150 -11.08 -1.30 -8.99
CA GLY A 150 -11.71 -2.63 -8.97
C GLY A 150 -13.06 -2.69 -9.68
N LEU A 151 -13.75 -1.55 -9.83
CA LEU A 151 -15.09 -1.52 -10.42
C LEU A 151 -15.07 -1.83 -11.92
N ASN A 152 -14.17 -1.18 -12.65
CA ASN A 152 -14.07 -1.26 -14.11
C ASN A 152 -12.81 -1.99 -14.58
N GLY A 153 -11.88 -2.28 -13.67
CA GLY A 153 -10.58 -2.84 -13.98
C GLY A 153 -9.63 -1.85 -14.66
N ASN A 154 -9.93 -0.55 -14.60
CA ASN A 154 -9.04 0.49 -15.10
C ASN A 154 -7.76 0.54 -14.28
N ALA A 155 -6.65 0.83 -14.92
CA ALA A 155 -5.36 0.94 -14.27
C ALA A 155 -4.52 2.07 -14.88
N GLY A 156 -3.68 2.67 -14.05
CA GLY A 156 -2.69 3.65 -14.46
C GLY A 156 -1.38 3.42 -13.73
N ALA A 157 -0.27 3.63 -14.42
CA ALA A 157 1.05 3.48 -13.84
C ALA A 157 2.03 4.50 -14.41
N VAL A 158 3.02 4.84 -13.60
CA VAL A 158 4.15 5.66 -14.02
C VAL A 158 5.45 5.06 -13.50
N ALA A 159 6.54 5.24 -14.24
CA ALA A 159 7.86 4.80 -13.84
C ALA A 159 8.93 5.82 -14.20
N GLY A 160 9.95 5.93 -13.33
CA GLY A 160 11.12 6.78 -13.55
C GLY A 160 10.81 8.26 -13.59
N VAL A 161 9.79 8.74 -12.87
CA VAL A 161 9.48 10.17 -12.77
C VAL A 161 10.36 10.83 -11.70
N LYS A 162 10.74 12.10 -11.94
CA LYS A 162 11.77 12.80 -11.16
C LYS A 162 11.30 14.10 -10.54
N THR A 163 10.25 14.71 -11.08
CA THR A 163 9.84 16.08 -10.72
C THR A 163 8.38 16.20 -10.28
N VAL A 164 7.54 15.24 -10.57
CA VAL A 164 6.16 15.25 -10.07
C VAL A 164 6.15 14.96 -8.57
N LYS A 165 5.53 15.84 -7.79
CA LYS A 165 5.52 15.75 -6.32
C LYS A 165 4.80 14.50 -5.81
N SER A 166 3.69 14.12 -6.45
CA SER A 166 2.87 12.95 -6.10
C SER A 166 2.77 11.99 -7.29
N PRO A 167 3.63 10.98 -7.36
CA PRO A 167 3.56 9.96 -8.42
C PRO A 167 2.24 9.20 -8.46
N ILE A 168 1.59 8.97 -7.31
CA ILE A 168 0.31 8.26 -7.28
C ILE A 168 -0.82 9.08 -7.93
N GLU A 169 -0.79 10.41 -7.80
CA GLU A 169 -1.75 11.27 -8.50
C GLU A 169 -1.50 11.23 -10.01
N LEU A 170 -0.24 11.22 -10.44
CA LEU A 170 0.08 11.04 -11.86
C LEU A 170 -0.38 9.69 -12.40
N ALA A 171 -0.28 8.61 -11.61
CA ALA A 171 -0.82 7.31 -12.00
C ALA A 171 -2.34 7.36 -12.19
N ARG A 172 -3.07 8.15 -11.38
CA ARG A 172 -4.48 8.42 -11.56
C ARG A 172 -4.75 9.13 -12.89
N GLU A 173 -4.03 10.22 -13.15
CA GLU A 173 -4.19 10.96 -14.41
C GLU A 173 -3.92 10.08 -15.64
N VAL A 174 -2.93 9.17 -15.56
CA VAL A 174 -2.69 8.19 -16.64
C VAL A 174 -3.90 7.27 -16.81
N MET A 175 -4.52 6.81 -15.72
CA MET A 175 -5.69 5.94 -15.76
C MET A 175 -6.93 6.64 -16.34
N GLU A 176 -7.16 7.90 -15.96
CA GLU A 176 -8.40 8.62 -16.25
C GLU A 176 -8.31 9.45 -17.54
N GLU A 177 -7.17 10.08 -17.83
CA GLU A 177 -7.00 11.10 -18.85
C GLU A 177 -6.08 10.68 -20.01
N SER A 178 -5.63 9.40 -20.05
CA SER A 178 -4.82 8.90 -21.15
C SER A 178 -5.39 7.63 -21.77
N VAL A 179 -4.94 7.31 -22.99
CA VAL A 179 -5.25 6.04 -23.67
C VAL A 179 -4.29 4.92 -23.25
N HIS A 180 -3.31 5.23 -22.41
CA HIS A 180 -2.27 4.30 -21.98
C HIS A 180 -2.54 3.81 -20.55
N VAL A 181 -2.10 2.59 -20.27
CA VAL A 181 -2.09 2.06 -18.90
C VAL A 181 -0.82 2.50 -18.16
N MET A 182 0.25 2.84 -18.88
CA MET A 182 1.53 3.21 -18.28
C MET A 182 2.27 4.25 -19.12
N LEU A 183 2.84 5.24 -18.43
CA LEU A 183 3.80 6.19 -19.00
C LEU A 183 5.12 6.11 -18.20
N SER A 184 6.25 6.52 -18.81
CA SER A 184 7.55 6.50 -18.15
C SER A 184 8.45 7.66 -18.54
N GLY A 185 9.42 7.98 -17.67
CA GLY A 185 10.47 8.96 -17.90
C GLY A 185 9.96 10.31 -18.38
N GLU A 186 10.64 10.91 -19.36
CA GLU A 186 10.30 12.24 -19.87
C GLU A 186 8.87 12.36 -20.42
N GLY A 187 8.33 11.27 -20.99
CA GLY A 187 6.94 11.25 -21.47
C GLY A 187 5.94 11.40 -20.33
N ALA A 188 6.15 10.70 -19.21
CA ALA A 188 5.33 10.82 -18.01
C ALA A 188 5.48 12.21 -17.37
N GLU A 189 6.69 12.75 -17.34
CA GLU A 189 6.95 14.13 -16.85
C GLU A 189 6.26 15.20 -17.70
N LEU A 190 6.28 15.05 -19.01
CA LEU A 190 5.56 15.96 -19.91
C LEU A 190 4.05 15.89 -19.65
N PHE A 191 3.51 14.68 -19.55
CA PHE A 191 2.09 14.47 -19.30
C PHE A 191 1.68 15.04 -17.93
N SER A 192 2.51 14.87 -16.87
CA SER A 192 2.24 15.45 -15.54
C SER A 192 2.08 16.98 -15.59
N ARG A 193 2.95 17.66 -16.37
CA ARG A 193 2.86 19.11 -16.57
C ARG A 193 1.63 19.51 -17.37
N GLN A 194 1.24 18.72 -18.37
CA GLN A 194 0.02 18.96 -19.16
C GLN A 194 -1.24 18.83 -18.31
N GLN A 195 -1.26 17.89 -17.36
CA GLN A 195 -2.35 17.73 -16.40
C GLN A 195 -2.30 18.75 -15.24
N GLY A 196 -1.29 19.61 -15.19
CA GLY A 196 -1.18 20.68 -14.18
C GLY A 196 -0.78 20.19 -12.80
N LEU A 197 -0.17 19.01 -12.70
CA LEU A 197 0.29 18.45 -11.42
C LEU A 197 1.46 19.25 -10.85
N GLU A 198 1.53 19.33 -9.53
CA GLU A 198 2.59 20.04 -8.82
C GLU A 198 3.97 19.45 -9.13
N GLN A 199 4.87 20.31 -9.59
CA GLN A 199 6.25 19.94 -9.90
C GLN A 199 7.18 20.44 -8.80
N VAL A 200 8.20 19.64 -8.48
CA VAL A 200 9.24 19.95 -7.50
C VAL A 200 10.62 19.69 -8.10
N GLU A 201 11.64 20.32 -7.54
CA GLU A 201 13.01 19.94 -7.83
C GLU A 201 13.28 18.53 -7.28
N ASN A 202 14.11 17.72 -7.97
CA ASN A 202 14.43 16.37 -7.53
C ASN A 202 15.00 16.32 -6.10
N SER A 203 15.68 17.37 -5.67
CA SER A 203 16.18 17.55 -4.31
C SER A 203 15.09 17.61 -3.22
N TYR A 204 13.82 17.83 -3.58
CA TYR A 204 12.70 17.76 -2.64
C TYR A 204 12.60 16.38 -1.95
N PHE A 205 12.98 15.32 -2.65
CA PHE A 205 12.92 13.95 -2.17
C PHE A 205 14.12 13.55 -1.30
N ASN A 206 15.16 14.41 -1.20
CA ASN A 206 16.36 14.14 -0.45
C ASN A 206 16.07 13.95 1.05
N THR A 207 16.70 12.90 1.62
CA THR A 207 16.78 12.74 3.07
C THR A 207 18.21 12.35 3.46
N GLU A 208 18.67 12.82 4.61
CA GLU A 208 20.00 12.48 5.11
C GLU A 208 20.17 10.96 5.31
N HIS A 209 19.14 10.29 5.79
CA HIS A 209 19.16 8.84 5.97
C HIS A 209 19.44 8.10 4.65
N ARG A 210 18.72 8.44 3.57
CA ARG A 210 18.89 7.82 2.25
C ARG A 210 20.23 8.20 1.62
N TYR A 211 20.70 9.43 1.83
CA TYR A 211 22.00 9.84 1.37
C TYR A 211 23.11 9.00 2.00
N GLN A 212 23.08 8.79 3.32
CA GLN A 212 24.02 7.94 4.02
C GLN A 212 23.98 6.49 3.55
N GLN A 213 22.81 5.98 3.22
CA GLN A 213 22.67 4.65 2.61
C GLN A 213 23.39 4.57 1.26
N LEU A 214 23.19 5.54 0.37
CA LEU A 214 23.88 5.59 -0.93
C LEU A 214 25.41 5.63 -0.75
N GLN A 215 25.91 6.47 0.18
CA GLN A 215 27.36 6.57 0.43
C GLN A 215 27.93 5.23 0.92
N LYS A 216 27.27 4.57 1.87
CA LYS A 216 27.67 3.25 2.34
C LYS A 216 27.68 2.21 1.22
N ALA A 217 26.67 2.20 0.34
CA ALA A 217 26.63 1.30 -0.81
C ALA A 217 27.81 1.54 -1.77
N LYS A 218 28.07 2.82 -2.10
CA LYS A 218 29.21 3.21 -2.95
C LYS A 218 30.56 2.83 -2.36
N GLU A 219 30.75 3.00 -1.05
CA GLU A 219 31.96 2.60 -0.35
C GLU A 219 32.16 1.08 -0.30
N ALA A 220 31.08 0.33 -0.04
CA ALA A 220 31.11 -1.13 -0.03
C ALA A 220 31.58 -1.69 -1.37
N ILE A 221 31.01 -1.19 -2.48
CA ILE A 221 31.38 -1.61 -3.83
C ILE A 221 32.83 -1.25 -4.16
N LYS A 222 33.33 -0.06 -3.73
CA LYS A 222 34.75 0.32 -3.94
C LYS A 222 35.74 -0.58 -3.21
N LYS A 223 35.35 -1.14 -2.06
CA LYS A 223 36.20 -2.03 -1.26
C LYS A 223 36.16 -3.48 -1.71
N SER A 224 35.27 -3.81 -2.63
CA SER A 224 35.07 -5.18 -3.12
C SER A 224 36.06 -5.53 -4.21
N GLU A 225 36.70 -6.71 -4.11
CA GLU A 225 37.52 -7.29 -5.18
C GLU A 225 36.65 -7.88 -6.31
N GLN A 226 35.33 -8.04 -6.09
CA GLN A 226 34.36 -8.55 -7.08
C GLN A 226 33.10 -7.66 -7.05
N PRO A 227 33.15 -6.46 -7.66
CA PRO A 227 32.11 -5.44 -7.53
C PRO A 227 30.71 -5.89 -7.97
N GLU A 228 30.61 -6.69 -9.04
CA GLU A 228 29.33 -7.10 -9.58
C GLU A 228 28.62 -8.15 -8.73
N GLN A 229 29.34 -9.09 -8.16
CA GLN A 229 28.77 -10.18 -7.36
C GLN A 229 28.42 -9.72 -5.95
N GLN A 230 29.26 -8.87 -5.36
CA GLN A 230 29.03 -8.33 -4.03
C GLN A 230 27.99 -7.17 -3.99
N ALA A 231 27.79 -6.46 -5.09
CA ALA A 231 26.70 -5.48 -5.17
C ALA A 231 25.33 -6.10 -4.86
N TRP A 232 25.14 -7.37 -5.19
CA TRP A 232 23.92 -8.10 -4.88
C TRP A 232 23.86 -8.61 -3.44
N GLU A 233 24.98 -8.91 -2.79
CA GLU A 233 25.06 -9.39 -1.42
C GLU A 233 25.00 -8.24 -0.40
N TYR A 234 25.59 -7.08 -0.73
CA TYR A 234 25.57 -5.88 0.12
C TYR A 234 24.32 -5.02 -0.01
N LEU A 235 23.49 -5.26 -1.01
CA LEU A 235 22.14 -4.71 -1.03
C LEU A 235 21.33 -5.44 0.03
N ASP A 236 21.45 -4.96 1.26
CA ASP A 236 20.60 -5.36 2.36
C ASP A 236 19.13 -5.35 1.88
N LEU A 237 18.32 -6.24 2.39
CA LEU A 237 16.90 -6.33 2.05
C LEU A 237 16.18 -4.99 2.17
N ASP A 238 16.65 -4.09 3.04
CA ASP A 238 16.21 -2.70 3.18
C ASP A 238 16.29 -1.87 1.90
N TYR A 239 17.21 -2.21 0.99
CA TYR A 239 17.36 -1.51 -0.27
C TYR A 239 16.52 -2.08 -1.41
N LYS A 240 16.03 -3.32 -1.26
CA LYS A 240 15.32 -4.03 -2.34
C LYS A 240 13.79 -3.94 -2.22
N TYR A 241 13.25 -3.76 -1.01
CA TYR A 241 11.84 -3.96 -0.72
C TYR A 241 11.25 -2.81 0.07
N GLY A 242 11.33 -1.61 -0.44
CA GLY A 242 10.66 -0.48 0.17
C GLY A 242 9.62 0.07 -0.79
N THR A 243 8.36 0.04 -0.41
CA THR A 243 7.26 0.71 -1.12
C THR A 243 6.11 0.94 -0.16
N VAL A 244 5.17 1.76 -0.54
CA VAL A 244 3.93 1.97 0.20
C VAL A 244 2.74 1.43 -0.58
N GLY A 245 1.62 1.20 0.09
CA GLY A 245 0.38 0.79 -0.55
C GLY A 245 -0.86 1.10 0.29
N ALA A 246 -1.96 1.22 -0.36
CA ALA A 246 -3.27 1.42 0.23
C ALA A 246 -4.36 0.76 -0.63
#